data_2287669fcc11292b1907ba4928091d4a
#
_entry.id   2287669fcc11292b1907ba4928091d4a
#
_cell.length_a   1.000
_cell.length_b   1.000
_cell.length_c   1.000
_cell.angle_alpha   90.00
_cell.angle_beta   90.00
_cell.angle_gamma   90.00
#
_symmetry.space_group_name_H-M   'P 1'
#
loop_
_entity.id
_entity.type
_entity.pdbx_description
1 polymer ?
#
loop_
_entity_poly.entity_id
_entity_poly.type
_entity_poly.pdbx_seq_one_letter_code
_entity_poly.pdbx_strand_id
1 'polypeptide(L)'
;MSKTDLYKEQITKAINAFSQKRFDEAEGICLKILSENNNSDANHILGCIRMSEGKYDESISYINKSLSVNPEDIGTLISLGCALSSKKDYKESILIFKKVVSLKDDISQVHFYLGESYRQIQKFEDSLDSFKKCLSLTPDHIGCQLMIGIIYEELKKFDQAINFYKSCIETYPDYIEPHINLGMCLLLTGNYSEGWNEYEWRLKLPAQVYEMKMTKPKWTGQDISNKTLLVIAEQSIGETFQYIRFAKQLAMEGAKVIVMSQTEAIQILKQQKWILDVIDYEDTAEYDFYTYLISIPKILEWSPAMDTQKFPYLTVAKNSNKVIGNGKNIGVIMKADNSLSNYKQINIPED
;
A
#
# COMPACT_ATOMS: atom_id res chain seq x y z
N MET A 1 29.95 -28.64 32.29
CA MET A 1 28.93 -27.63 31.86
C MET A 1 27.67 -27.90 32.65
N SER A 2 27.12 -26.90 33.31
CA SER A 2 25.84 -27.09 34.00
C SER A 2 24.69 -27.28 32.97
N LYS A 3 23.56 -27.90 33.40
CA LYS A 3 22.38 -28.07 32.53
C LYS A 3 21.85 -26.70 32.06
N THR A 4 21.99 -25.68 32.90
CA THR A 4 21.63 -24.29 32.58
C THR A 4 22.53 -23.67 31.50
N ASP A 5 23.84 -23.96 31.52
CA ASP A 5 24.77 -23.46 30.50
C ASP A 5 24.48 -24.10 29.12
N LEU A 6 24.13 -25.40 29.15
CA LEU A 6 23.74 -26.12 27.93
C LEU A 6 22.49 -25.50 27.27
N TYR A 7 21.44 -25.16 28.06
CA TYR A 7 20.25 -24.52 27.54
C TYR A 7 20.55 -23.13 26.98
N LYS A 8 21.38 -22.32 27.63
CA LYS A 8 21.79 -21.00 27.11
C LYS A 8 22.48 -21.12 25.75
N GLU A 9 23.40 -22.11 25.61
CA GLU A 9 24.05 -22.36 24.32
C GLU A 9 23.05 -22.77 23.23
N GLN A 10 22.10 -23.66 23.56
CA GLN A 10 21.07 -24.10 22.62
C GLN A 10 20.13 -22.95 22.23
N ILE A 11 19.72 -22.09 23.17
CA ILE A 11 18.91 -20.88 22.87
C ILE A 11 19.67 -19.94 21.94
N THR A 12 20.96 -19.70 22.19
CA THR A 12 21.80 -18.89 21.32
C THR A 12 21.84 -19.46 19.89
N LYS A 13 21.95 -20.78 19.74
CA LYS A 13 21.89 -21.46 18.43
C LYS A 13 20.53 -21.27 17.78
N ALA A 14 19.43 -21.39 18.52
CA ALA A 14 18.09 -21.19 18.01
C ALA A 14 17.87 -19.75 17.55
N ILE A 15 18.32 -18.74 18.30
CA ILE A 15 18.28 -17.32 17.92
C ILE A 15 19.07 -17.09 16.63
N ASN A 16 20.27 -17.65 16.51
CA ASN A 16 21.10 -17.53 15.31
C ASN A 16 20.43 -18.19 14.09
N ALA A 17 19.83 -19.36 14.26
CA ALA A 17 19.09 -20.04 13.20
C ALA A 17 17.87 -19.21 12.78
N PHE A 18 17.11 -18.67 13.73
CA PHE A 18 15.96 -17.79 13.47
C PHE A 18 16.38 -16.52 12.71
N SER A 19 17.44 -15.84 13.14
CA SER A 19 17.93 -14.62 12.47
C SER A 19 18.39 -14.87 11.03
N GLN A 20 18.85 -16.09 10.74
CA GLN A 20 19.23 -16.55 9.41
C GLN A 20 18.05 -17.15 8.62
N LYS A 21 16.81 -17.01 9.11
CA LYS A 21 15.58 -17.56 8.53
C LYS A 21 15.59 -19.10 8.38
N ARG A 22 16.44 -19.80 9.13
CA ARG A 22 16.45 -21.27 9.20
C ARG A 22 15.44 -21.75 10.24
N PHE A 23 14.14 -21.53 9.94
CA PHE A 23 13.06 -21.72 10.92
C PHE A 23 12.91 -23.14 11.41
N ASP A 24 13.03 -24.14 10.53
CA ASP A 24 12.94 -25.57 10.93
C ASP A 24 14.02 -25.98 11.93
N GLU A 25 15.24 -25.48 11.75
CA GLU A 25 16.35 -25.74 12.69
C GLU A 25 16.09 -25.05 14.03
N ALA A 26 15.66 -23.79 14.03
CA ALA A 26 15.33 -23.07 15.25
C ALA A 26 14.18 -23.75 16.00
N GLU A 27 13.14 -24.17 15.30
CA GLU A 27 12.00 -24.90 15.85
C GLU A 27 12.44 -26.23 16.49
N GLY A 28 13.23 -27.04 15.77
CA GLY A 28 13.72 -28.31 16.28
C GLY A 28 14.52 -28.17 17.60
N ILE A 29 15.37 -27.12 17.68
CA ILE A 29 16.12 -26.83 18.91
C ILE A 29 15.15 -26.42 20.03
N CYS A 30 14.21 -25.52 19.77
CA CYS A 30 13.25 -25.06 20.78
C CYS A 30 12.36 -26.19 21.29
N LEU A 31 11.83 -27.04 20.43
CA LEU A 31 11.00 -28.18 20.81
C LEU A 31 11.76 -29.18 21.65
N LYS A 32 13.04 -29.41 21.34
CA LYS A 32 13.92 -30.26 22.17
C LYS A 32 14.08 -29.69 23.59
N ILE A 33 14.32 -28.37 23.71
CA ILE A 33 14.41 -27.71 25.01
C ILE A 33 13.10 -27.86 25.78
N LEU A 34 11.97 -27.64 25.12
CA LEU A 34 10.64 -27.69 25.74
C LEU A 34 10.22 -29.11 26.15
N SER A 35 10.78 -30.16 25.54
CA SER A 35 10.52 -31.54 25.97
C SER A 35 11.15 -31.82 27.34
N GLU A 36 12.12 -31.03 27.79
CA GLU A 36 12.83 -31.21 29.07
C GLU A 36 12.37 -30.21 30.15
N ASN A 37 11.98 -28.98 29.76
CA ASN A 37 11.51 -27.98 30.70
C ASN A 37 10.66 -26.91 30.01
N ASN A 38 9.87 -26.15 30.79
CA ASN A 38 9.12 -24.96 30.27
C ASN A 38 10.10 -23.78 30.22
N ASN A 39 10.75 -23.59 29.05
CA ASN A 39 11.72 -22.52 28.84
C ASN A 39 11.04 -21.30 28.17
N SER A 40 11.18 -20.13 28.78
CA SER A 40 10.62 -18.86 28.31
C SER A 40 11.11 -18.49 26.91
N ASP A 41 12.45 -18.53 26.71
CA ASP A 41 13.06 -18.09 25.46
C ASP A 41 12.69 -19.02 24.29
N ALA A 42 12.65 -20.34 24.55
CA ALA A 42 12.23 -21.30 23.54
C ALA A 42 10.77 -21.09 23.10
N ASN A 43 9.86 -20.81 24.06
CA ASN A 43 8.48 -20.46 23.75
C ASN A 43 8.40 -19.13 22.96
N HIS A 44 9.18 -18.11 23.34
CA HIS A 44 9.21 -16.83 22.61
C HIS A 44 9.67 -17.03 21.16
N ILE A 45 10.77 -17.77 20.93
CA ILE A 45 11.28 -18.04 19.58
C ILE A 45 10.23 -18.77 18.74
N LEU A 46 9.57 -19.80 19.29
CA LEU A 46 8.47 -20.49 18.58
C LEU A 46 7.33 -19.55 18.25
N GLY A 47 6.96 -18.66 19.17
CA GLY A 47 5.97 -17.61 18.91
C GLY A 47 6.35 -16.72 17.73
N CYS A 48 7.61 -16.30 17.66
CA CYS A 48 8.13 -15.49 16.55
C CYS A 48 8.13 -16.29 15.22
N ILE A 49 8.47 -17.57 15.24
CA ILE A 49 8.40 -18.45 14.06
C ILE A 49 6.96 -18.53 13.56
N ARG A 50 6.00 -18.83 14.43
CA ARG A 50 4.57 -18.91 14.05
C ARG A 50 4.05 -17.58 13.52
N MET A 51 4.51 -16.45 14.07
CA MET A 51 4.17 -15.12 13.55
C MET A 51 4.67 -14.92 12.11
N SER A 52 5.91 -15.35 11.81
CA SER A 52 6.48 -15.26 10.45
C SER A 52 5.76 -16.15 9.43
N GLU A 53 5.10 -17.22 9.89
CA GLU A 53 4.26 -18.12 9.09
C GLU A 53 2.82 -17.61 8.93
N GLY A 54 2.45 -16.48 9.54
CA GLY A 54 1.08 -15.97 9.56
C GLY A 54 0.13 -16.72 10.51
N LYS A 55 0.65 -17.62 11.33
CA LYS A 55 -0.12 -18.43 12.31
C LYS A 55 -0.26 -17.67 13.63
N TYR A 56 -1.03 -16.59 13.61
CA TYR A 56 -1.07 -15.62 14.72
C TYR A 56 -1.62 -16.22 16.03
N ASP A 57 -2.62 -17.09 15.98
CA ASP A 57 -3.19 -17.73 17.18
C ASP A 57 -2.18 -18.64 17.87
N GLU A 58 -1.44 -19.43 17.10
CA GLU A 58 -0.35 -20.28 17.65
C GLU A 58 0.77 -19.41 18.21
N SER A 59 1.14 -18.33 17.49
CA SER A 59 2.12 -17.34 17.95
C SER A 59 1.76 -16.80 19.32
N ILE A 60 0.55 -16.28 19.48
CA ILE A 60 0.02 -15.73 20.73
C ILE A 60 0.03 -16.79 21.84
N SER A 61 -0.32 -18.04 21.52
CA SER A 61 -0.29 -19.14 22.48
C SER A 61 1.13 -19.39 23.02
N TYR A 62 2.13 -19.50 22.15
CA TYR A 62 3.53 -19.69 22.57
C TYR A 62 4.08 -18.47 23.32
N ILE A 63 3.81 -17.26 22.86
CA ILE A 63 4.23 -16.03 23.54
C ILE A 63 3.63 -15.94 24.95
N ASN A 64 2.36 -16.30 25.14
CA ASN A 64 1.74 -16.33 26.46
C ASN A 64 2.37 -17.38 27.38
N LYS A 65 2.79 -18.55 26.85
CA LYS A 65 3.58 -19.53 27.64
C LYS A 65 4.91 -18.93 28.07
N SER A 66 5.58 -18.16 27.22
CA SER A 66 6.80 -17.43 27.59
C SER A 66 6.51 -16.44 28.73
N LEU A 67 5.48 -15.61 28.59
CA LEU A 67 5.08 -14.61 29.59
C LEU A 67 4.58 -15.26 30.91
N SER A 68 4.11 -16.49 30.90
CA SER A 68 3.77 -17.20 32.16
C SER A 68 4.98 -17.46 33.05
N VAL A 69 6.18 -17.50 32.47
CA VAL A 69 7.46 -17.64 33.18
C VAL A 69 8.05 -16.29 33.55
N ASN A 70 7.99 -15.33 32.63
CA ASN A 70 8.46 -13.95 32.83
C ASN A 70 7.44 -12.93 32.35
N PRO A 71 6.49 -12.48 33.21
CA PRO A 71 5.35 -11.64 32.84
C PRO A 71 5.70 -10.21 32.41
N GLU A 72 6.91 -9.75 32.68
CA GLU A 72 7.37 -8.39 32.41
C GLU A 72 8.52 -8.33 31.39
N ASP A 73 8.78 -9.45 30.69
CA ASP A 73 9.78 -9.45 29.64
C ASP A 73 9.33 -8.55 28.48
N ILE A 74 10.04 -7.42 28.34
CA ILE A 74 9.72 -6.36 27.40
C ILE A 74 9.75 -6.90 25.95
N GLY A 75 10.75 -7.70 25.60
CA GLY A 75 10.87 -8.26 24.25
C GLY A 75 9.70 -9.15 23.90
N THR A 76 9.31 -10.02 24.83
CA THR A 76 8.17 -10.93 24.66
C THR A 76 6.82 -10.17 24.62
N LEU A 77 6.66 -9.11 25.45
CA LEU A 77 5.47 -8.25 25.41
C LEU A 77 5.37 -7.51 24.06
N ILE A 78 6.48 -6.99 23.52
CA ILE A 78 6.49 -6.35 22.20
C ILE A 78 6.04 -7.37 21.14
N SER A 79 6.58 -8.59 21.18
CA SER A 79 6.19 -9.65 20.23
C SER A 79 4.70 -10.01 20.35
N LEU A 80 4.13 -10.02 21.57
CA LEU A 80 2.69 -10.21 21.78
C LEU A 80 1.88 -9.09 21.14
N GLY A 81 2.26 -7.84 21.37
CA GLY A 81 1.60 -6.69 20.78
C GLY A 81 1.63 -6.73 19.25
N CYS A 82 2.77 -7.11 18.66
CA CYS A 82 2.92 -7.27 17.21
C CYS A 82 2.04 -8.41 16.67
N ALA A 83 2.01 -9.57 17.33
CA ALA A 83 1.18 -10.70 16.92
C ALA A 83 -0.32 -10.37 16.96
N LEU A 84 -0.77 -9.69 18.02
CA LEU A 84 -2.14 -9.18 18.16
C LEU A 84 -2.48 -8.17 17.05
N SER A 85 -1.58 -7.23 16.78
CA SER A 85 -1.75 -6.24 15.70
C SER A 85 -1.84 -6.91 14.32
N SER A 86 -0.99 -7.91 14.05
CA SER A 86 -1.03 -8.69 12.81
C SER A 86 -2.31 -9.52 12.67
N LYS A 87 -2.86 -9.98 13.78
CA LYS A 87 -4.19 -10.62 13.86
C LYS A 87 -5.34 -9.61 13.70
N LYS A 88 -5.06 -8.32 13.71
CA LYS A 88 -6.02 -7.19 13.72
C LYS A 88 -6.76 -7.00 15.05
N ASP A 89 -6.28 -7.60 16.12
CA ASP A 89 -6.81 -7.42 17.48
C ASP A 89 -6.19 -6.13 18.11
N TYR A 90 -6.43 -4.98 17.45
CA TYR A 90 -5.75 -3.72 17.76
C TYR A 90 -6.01 -3.19 19.17
N LYS A 91 -7.18 -3.46 19.75
CA LYS A 91 -7.52 -3.02 21.10
C LYS A 91 -6.63 -3.71 22.14
N GLU A 92 -6.47 -5.00 22.02
CA GLU A 92 -5.60 -5.82 22.87
C GLU A 92 -4.13 -5.47 22.65
N SER A 93 -3.72 -5.27 21.40
CA SER A 93 -2.39 -4.80 21.05
C SER A 93 -2.03 -3.48 21.76
N ILE A 94 -2.95 -2.51 21.76
CA ILE A 94 -2.78 -1.23 22.46
C ILE A 94 -2.58 -1.45 23.97
N LEU A 95 -3.32 -2.35 24.59
CA LEU A 95 -3.16 -2.64 26.03
C LEU A 95 -1.77 -3.20 26.32
N ILE A 96 -1.27 -4.11 25.49
CA ILE A 96 0.06 -4.69 25.64
C ILE A 96 1.15 -3.61 25.43
N PHE A 97 1.07 -2.81 24.36
CA PHE A 97 2.06 -1.76 24.13
C PHE A 97 2.04 -0.69 25.24
N LYS A 98 0.86 -0.33 25.79
CA LYS A 98 0.77 0.54 26.96
C LYS A 98 1.44 -0.08 28.19
N LYS A 99 1.31 -1.39 28.39
CA LYS A 99 2.04 -2.09 29.46
C LYS A 99 3.55 -1.97 29.24
N VAL A 100 4.03 -2.15 28.01
CA VAL A 100 5.46 -1.95 27.70
C VAL A 100 5.90 -0.51 28.02
N VAL A 101 5.15 0.49 27.56
CA VAL A 101 5.44 1.91 27.85
C VAL A 101 5.48 2.19 29.34
N SER A 102 4.60 1.57 30.16
CA SER A 102 4.63 1.73 31.60
C SER A 102 5.85 1.11 32.29
N LEU A 103 6.43 0.06 31.69
CA LEU A 103 7.68 -0.57 32.16
C LEU A 103 8.92 0.16 31.65
N LYS A 104 8.86 0.65 30.40
CA LYS A 104 9.97 1.32 29.75
C LYS A 104 9.46 2.25 28.64
N ASP A 105 9.55 3.57 28.85
CA ASP A 105 8.96 4.63 27.99
C ASP A 105 9.92 5.11 26.87
N ASP A 106 11.16 4.70 26.88
CA ASP A 106 12.20 5.18 25.96
C ASP A 106 12.44 4.29 24.74
N ILE A 107 11.48 3.43 24.39
CA ILE A 107 11.55 2.55 23.22
C ILE A 107 10.75 3.15 22.07
N SER A 108 11.40 3.86 21.15
CA SER A 108 10.74 4.55 20.04
C SER A 108 9.88 3.61 19.20
N GLN A 109 10.32 2.38 18.95
CA GLN A 109 9.60 1.38 18.18
C GLN A 109 8.24 0.99 18.80
N VAL A 110 8.15 0.98 20.15
CA VAL A 110 6.88 0.68 20.82
C VAL A 110 5.87 1.81 20.61
N HIS A 111 6.32 3.07 20.66
CA HIS A 111 5.47 4.21 20.34
C HIS A 111 5.03 4.21 18.88
N PHE A 112 5.88 3.76 17.96
CA PHE A 112 5.48 3.55 16.57
C PHE A 112 4.35 2.51 16.45
N TYR A 113 4.49 1.32 17.02
CA TYR A 113 3.47 0.27 16.99
C TYR A 113 2.17 0.68 17.69
N LEU A 114 2.28 1.42 18.77
CA LEU A 114 1.14 1.98 19.49
C LEU A 114 0.39 2.98 18.59
N GLY A 115 1.11 3.87 17.92
CA GLY A 115 0.56 4.81 16.95
C GLY A 115 -0.17 4.11 15.81
N GLU A 116 0.44 3.09 15.22
CA GLU A 116 -0.18 2.28 14.17
C GLU A 116 -1.47 1.60 14.66
N SER A 117 -1.43 0.99 15.85
CA SER A 117 -2.61 0.32 16.42
C SER A 117 -3.77 1.29 16.69
N TYR A 118 -3.47 2.51 17.15
CA TYR A 118 -4.47 3.56 17.31
C TYR A 118 -5.03 4.04 15.98
N ARG A 119 -4.21 4.22 14.95
CA ARG A 119 -4.63 4.60 13.61
C ARG A 119 -5.62 3.59 13.03
N GLN A 120 -5.35 2.29 13.19
CA GLN A 120 -6.21 1.22 12.68
C GLN A 120 -7.63 1.23 13.31
N ILE A 121 -7.76 1.73 14.53
CA ILE A 121 -9.08 1.92 15.18
C ILE A 121 -9.57 3.38 15.09
N GLN A 122 -8.97 4.20 14.22
CA GLN A 122 -9.32 5.58 13.91
C GLN A 122 -9.23 6.54 15.12
N LYS A 123 -8.40 6.22 16.10
CA LYS A 123 -8.05 7.12 17.20
C LYS A 123 -6.87 7.99 16.80
N PHE A 124 -7.14 8.97 15.92
CA PHE A 124 -6.08 9.74 15.25
C PHE A 124 -5.28 10.64 16.19
N GLU A 125 -5.90 11.22 17.21
CA GLU A 125 -5.22 12.04 18.21
C GLU A 125 -4.23 11.19 19.03
N ASP A 126 -4.67 10.06 19.58
CA ASP A 126 -3.81 9.13 20.34
C ASP A 126 -2.67 8.59 19.44
N SER A 127 -2.96 8.36 18.14
CA SER A 127 -1.98 7.93 17.16
C SER A 127 -0.91 9.00 16.90
N LEU A 128 -1.33 10.24 16.65
CA LEU A 128 -0.41 11.37 16.47
C LEU A 128 0.49 11.60 17.68
N ASP A 129 -0.04 11.50 18.88
CA ASP A 129 0.74 11.66 20.11
C ASP A 129 1.77 10.54 20.26
N SER A 130 1.40 9.31 19.92
CA SER A 130 2.32 8.17 19.93
C SER A 130 3.44 8.35 18.88
N PHE A 131 3.13 8.76 17.66
CA PHE A 131 4.16 9.02 16.64
C PHE A 131 5.05 10.22 16.99
N LYS A 132 4.51 11.30 17.57
CA LYS A 132 5.30 12.43 18.06
C LYS A 132 6.27 11.99 19.16
N LYS A 133 5.82 11.12 20.07
CA LYS A 133 6.71 10.56 21.09
C LYS A 133 7.81 9.70 20.47
N CYS A 134 7.48 8.87 19.46
CA CYS A 134 8.47 8.14 18.68
C CYS A 134 9.52 9.09 18.08
N LEU A 135 9.10 10.15 17.39
CA LEU A 135 10.00 11.15 16.80
C LEU A 135 10.83 11.92 17.84
N SER A 136 10.29 12.13 19.07
CA SER A 136 11.07 12.75 20.13
C SER A 136 12.23 11.89 20.61
N LEU A 137 12.11 10.56 20.46
CA LEU A 137 13.15 9.58 20.78
C LEU A 137 14.07 9.28 19.60
N THR A 138 13.52 9.31 18.39
CA THR A 138 14.24 9.03 17.13
C THR A 138 13.75 10.00 16.07
N PRO A 139 14.36 11.21 15.96
CA PRO A 139 13.87 12.30 15.10
C PRO A 139 13.83 11.97 13.61
N ASP A 140 14.69 11.07 13.16
CA ASP A 140 14.82 10.61 11.78
C ASP A 140 14.01 9.33 11.47
N HIS A 141 13.06 8.95 12.35
CA HIS A 141 12.21 7.79 12.11
C HIS A 141 11.22 8.05 10.97
N ILE A 142 11.63 7.74 9.74
CA ILE A 142 10.88 8.02 8.51
C ILE A 142 9.46 7.43 8.50
N GLY A 143 9.29 6.23 9.08
CA GLY A 143 7.96 5.61 9.20
C GLY A 143 6.98 6.45 10.00
N CYS A 144 7.44 7.10 11.09
CA CYS A 144 6.59 8.00 11.88
C CYS A 144 6.22 9.26 11.10
N GLN A 145 7.18 9.88 10.38
CA GLN A 145 6.92 11.05 9.56
C GLN A 145 5.88 10.75 8.48
N LEU A 146 6.05 9.63 7.78
CA LEU A 146 5.10 9.17 6.77
C LEU A 146 3.71 8.92 7.37
N MET A 147 3.61 8.22 8.50
CA MET A 147 2.34 7.90 9.14
C MET A 147 1.61 9.15 9.66
N ILE A 148 2.32 10.14 10.16
CA ILE A 148 1.72 11.43 10.52
C ILE A 148 1.13 12.11 9.28
N GLY A 149 1.85 12.12 8.15
CA GLY A 149 1.34 12.63 6.88
C GLY A 149 0.04 11.92 6.45
N ILE A 150 0.01 10.58 6.51
CA ILE A 150 -1.17 9.77 6.19
C ILE A 150 -2.35 10.10 7.12
N ILE A 151 -2.11 10.29 8.43
CA ILE A 151 -3.19 10.67 9.36
C ILE A 151 -3.76 12.04 9.01
N TYR A 152 -2.92 13.01 8.67
CA TYR A 152 -3.42 14.32 8.25
C TYR A 152 -4.20 14.25 6.95
N GLU A 153 -3.82 13.37 6.03
CA GLU A 153 -4.59 13.10 4.80
C GLU A 153 -5.95 12.47 5.15
N GLU A 154 -6.00 11.44 6.01
CA GLU A 154 -7.25 10.83 6.47
C GLU A 154 -8.18 11.84 7.17
N LEU A 155 -7.60 12.82 7.89
CA LEU A 155 -8.32 13.95 8.48
C LEU A 155 -8.66 15.07 7.49
N LYS A 156 -8.34 14.91 6.19
CA LYS A 156 -8.50 15.91 5.11
C LYS A 156 -7.76 17.23 5.39
N LYS A 157 -6.70 17.18 6.19
CA LYS A 157 -5.80 18.31 6.51
C LYS A 157 -4.62 18.29 5.53
N PHE A 158 -4.91 18.47 4.24
CA PHE A 158 -3.96 18.25 3.16
C PHE A 158 -2.70 19.12 3.25
N ASP A 159 -2.81 20.39 3.66
CA ASP A 159 -1.64 21.27 3.83
C ASP A 159 -0.64 20.71 4.84
N GLN A 160 -1.14 20.12 5.93
CA GLN A 160 -0.30 19.49 6.95
C GLN A 160 0.31 18.19 6.43
N ALA A 161 -0.46 17.36 5.70
CA ALA A 161 0.05 16.17 5.05
C ALA A 161 1.18 16.49 4.06
N ILE A 162 0.97 17.48 3.19
CA ILE A 162 1.95 17.97 2.21
C ILE A 162 3.27 18.34 2.90
N ASN A 163 3.21 19.11 4.01
CA ASN A 163 4.41 19.51 4.72
C ASN A 163 5.19 18.30 5.28
N PHE A 164 4.49 17.30 5.84
CA PHE A 164 5.14 16.09 6.34
C PHE A 164 5.75 15.26 5.22
N TYR A 165 5.06 15.09 4.09
CA TYR A 165 5.61 14.36 2.95
C TYR A 165 6.83 15.08 2.34
N LYS A 166 6.80 16.42 2.23
CA LYS A 166 7.97 17.20 1.81
C LYS A 166 9.16 17.02 2.75
N SER A 167 8.94 17.04 4.06
CA SER A 167 9.99 16.77 5.04
C SER A 167 10.57 15.36 4.93
N CYS A 168 9.72 14.34 4.66
CA CYS A 168 10.21 12.99 4.37
C CYS A 168 11.12 12.97 3.14
N ILE A 169 10.72 13.63 2.06
CA ILE A 169 11.47 13.68 0.79
C ILE A 169 12.78 14.45 0.97
N GLU A 170 12.80 15.54 1.73
CA GLU A 170 14.03 16.26 2.04
C GLU A 170 15.07 15.39 2.76
N THR A 171 14.61 14.52 3.66
CA THR A 171 15.49 13.62 4.42
C THR A 171 15.86 12.37 3.62
N TYR A 172 14.92 11.82 2.85
CA TYR A 172 15.07 10.58 2.08
C TYR A 172 14.52 10.75 0.65
N PRO A 173 15.30 11.38 -0.26
CA PRO A 173 14.82 11.75 -1.60
C PRO A 173 14.39 10.58 -2.50
N ASP A 174 14.89 9.39 -2.22
CA ASP A 174 14.56 8.18 -3.01
C ASP A 174 13.45 7.32 -2.40
N TYR A 175 12.82 7.77 -1.30
CA TYR A 175 11.73 7.04 -0.68
C TYR A 175 10.43 7.26 -1.45
N ILE A 176 9.93 6.22 -2.11
CA ILE A 176 8.89 6.31 -3.14
C ILE A 176 7.54 6.75 -2.56
N GLU A 177 7.12 6.19 -1.42
CA GLU A 177 5.77 6.38 -0.87
C GLU A 177 5.45 7.85 -0.53
N PRO A 178 6.35 8.66 0.10
CA PRO A 178 6.09 10.08 0.32
C PRO A 178 5.85 10.87 -0.96
N HIS A 179 6.57 10.56 -2.05
CA HIS A 179 6.35 11.21 -3.34
C HIS A 179 4.96 10.93 -3.89
N ILE A 180 4.53 9.66 -3.88
CA ILE A 180 3.20 9.27 -4.37
C ILE A 180 2.11 9.96 -3.55
N ASN A 181 2.22 9.92 -2.21
CA ASN A 181 1.23 10.53 -1.31
C ASN A 181 1.22 12.06 -1.45
N LEU A 182 2.39 12.69 -1.59
CA LEU A 182 2.50 14.11 -1.89
C LEU A 182 1.80 14.44 -3.21
N GLY A 183 2.06 13.66 -4.26
CA GLY A 183 1.43 13.81 -5.56
C GLY A 183 -0.10 13.77 -5.46
N MET A 184 -0.65 12.78 -4.76
CA MET A 184 -2.11 12.65 -4.54
C MET A 184 -2.67 13.86 -3.78
N CYS A 185 -2.03 14.31 -2.70
CA CYS A 185 -2.48 15.48 -1.93
C CYS A 185 -2.44 16.77 -2.78
N LEU A 186 -1.39 16.97 -3.57
CA LEU A 186 -1.25 18.12 -4.46
C LEU A 186 -2.32 18.12 -5.55
N LEU A 187 -2.62 16.98 -6.15
CA LEU A 187 -3.71 16.85 -7.14
C LEU A 187 -5.07 17.15 -6.51
N LEU A 188 -5.32 16.67 -5.30
CA LEU A 188 -6.57 16.92 -4.57
C LEU A 188 -6.74 18.41 -4.19
N THR A 189 -5.63 19.11 -3.93
CA THR A 189 -5.63 20.54 -3.57
C THR A 189 -5.51 21.47 -4.76
N GLY A 190 -5.43 20.92 -5.99
CA GLY A 190 -5.41 21.71 -7.23
C GLY A 190 -4.02 22.14 -7.72
N ASN A 191 -2.95 21.70 -7.07
CA ASN A 191 -1.59 21.91 -7.57
C ASN A 191 -1.23 20.82 -8.59
N TYR A 192 -1.81 20.90 -9.78
CA TYR A 192 -1.71 19.83 -10.78
C TYR A 192 -0.29 19.64 -11.33
N SER A 193 0.44 20.72 -11.56
CA SER A 193 1.80 20.66 -12.16
C SER A 193 2.76 19.86 -11.26
N GLU A 194 2.88 20.25 -10.00
CA GLU A 194 3.74 19.55 -9.04
C GLU A 194 3.16 18.15 -8.72
N GLY A 195 1.83 18.06 -8.57
CA GLY A 195 1.15 16.82 -8.22
C GLY A 195 1.35 15.70 -9.26
N TRP A 196 1.23 16.00 -10.54
CA TRP A 196 1.52 15.02 -11.58
C TRP A 196 3.00 14.61 -11.62
N ASN A 197 3.92 15.53 -11.35
CA ASN A 197 5.35 15.21 -11.30
C ASN A 197 5.66 14.24 -10.16
N GLU A 198 5.14 14.53 -8.98
CA GLU A 198 5.33 13.68 -7.81
C GLU A 198 4.64 12.31 -7.99
N TYR A 199 3.45 12.27 -8.59
CA TYR A 199 2.72 11.03 -8.78
C TYR A 199 3.39 10.07 -9.80
N GLU A 200 4.31 10.53 -10.65
CA GLU A 200 5.11 9.66 -11.53
C GLU A 200 6.03 8.71 -10.77
N TRP A 201 6.33 8.99 -9.50
CA TRP A 201 7.13 8.08 -8.68
C TRP A 201 6.50 6.70 -8.50
N ARG A 202 5.19 6.56 -8.72
CA ARG A 202 4.50 5.25 -8.75
C ARG A 202 5.13 4.28 -9.75
N LEU A 203 5.74 4.79 -10.84
CA LEU A 203 6.41 3.98 -11.85
C LEU A 203 7.70 3.31 -11.35
N LYS A 204 8.20 3.72 -10.19
CA LYS A 204 9.34 3.09 -9.51
C LYS A 204 8.93 1.96 -8.55
N LEU A 205 7.63 1.77 -8.31
CA LEU A 205 7.14 0.65 -7.50
C LEU A 205 7.41 -0.67 -8.22
N PRO A 206 7.78 -1.73 -7.49
CA PRO A 206 7.93 -3.06 -8.07
C PRO A 206 6.55 -3.60 -8.45
N ALA A 207 6.21 -3.50 -9.73
CA ALA A 207 4.97 -4.02 -10.28
C ALA A 207 5.24 -4.59 -11.69
N GLN A 208 4.68 -5.75 -11.97
CA GLN A 208 4.91 -6.46 -13.23
C GLN A 208 4.67 -5.57 -14.46
N VAL A 209 3.64 -4.71 -14.43
CA VAL A 209 3.30 -3.79 -15.52
C VAL A 209 4.40 -2.74 -15.79
N TYR A 210 5.18 -2.35 -14.76
CA TYR A 210 6.29 -1.40 -14.92
C TYR A 210 7.61 -2.10 -15.32
N GLU A 211 7.71 -3.39 -15.06
CA GLU A 211 8.86 -4.23 -15.40
C GLU A 211 8.78 -4.80 -16.83
N MET A 212 7.65 -4.58 -17.52
CA MET A 212 7.46 -5.04 -18.90
C MET A 212 8.51 -4.40 -19.83
N LYS A 213 9.18 -5.26 -20.60
CA LYS A 213 10.20 -4.80 -21.55
C LYS A 213 9.54 -4.22 -22.81
N MET A 214 9.48 -2.90 -22.89
CA MET A 214 8.98 -2.21 -24.07
C MET A 214 10.04 -2.20 -25.20
N THR A 215 9.59 -2.42 -26.44
CA THR A 215 10.46 -2.49 -27.63
C THR A 215 10.62 -1.15 -28.34
N LYS A 216 9.73 -0.19 -28.06
CA LYS A 216 9.68 1.14 -28.68
C LYS A 216 9.83 2.23 -27.61
N PRO A 217 10.17 3.48 -27.99
CA PRO A 217 10.37 4.55 -27.05
C PRO A 217 9.08 4.97 -26.32
N LYS A 218 9.25 5.46 -25.08
CA LYS A 218 8.16 6.07 -24.32
C LYS A 218 7.78 7.39 -24.98
N TRP A 219 6.48 7.63 -25.14
CA TRP A 219 5.96 8.94 -25.57
C TRP A 219 6.12 9.96 -24.44
N THR A 220 6.67 11.11 -24.78
CA THR A 220 6.94 12.23 -23.85
C THR A 220 6.41 13.57 -24.37
N GLY A 221 5.41 13.56 -25.28
CA GLY A 221 4.77 14.74 -25.85
C GLY A 221 5.11 15.02 -27.31
N GLN A 222 5.87 14.13 -27.97
CA GLN A 222 6.17 14.29 -29.41
C GLN A 222 4.89 14.20 -30.23
N ASP A 223 4.91 14.74 -31.47
CA ASP A 223 3.83 14.59 -32.43
C ASP A 223 3.59 13.08 -32.71
N ILE A 224 2.35 12.67 -32.49
CA ILE A 224 1.87 11.29 -32.69
C ILE A 224 0.79 11.20 -33.77
N SER A 225 0.62 12.24 -34.59
CA SER A 225 -0.33 12.24 -35.70
C SER A 225 -0.02 11.08 -36.66
N ASN A 226 -1.02 10.24 -36.91
CA ASN A 226 -0.91 8.99 -37.69
C ASN A 226 0.04 7.91 -37.12
N LYS A 227 0.57 8.09 -35.91
CA LYS A 227 1.37 7.09 -35.21
C LYS A 227 0.50 6.18 -34.36
N THR A 228 0.98 4.97 -34.13
CA THR A 228 0.33 4.01 -33.21
C THR A 228 0.91 4.19 -31.81
N LEU A 229 0.04 4.55 -30.87
CA LEU A 229 0.38 4.70 -29.45
C LEU A 229 -0.20 3.55 -28.63
N LEU A 230 0.67 2.79 -27.98
CA LEU A 230 0.27 1.82 -26.97
C LEU A 230 0.07 2.52 -25.63
N VAL A 231 -1.15 2.53 -25.13
CA VAL A 231 -1.53 3.08 -23.84
C VAL A 231 -1.71 1.95 -22.84
N ILE A 232 -0.90 1.91 -21.79
CA ILE A 232 -0.90 0.87 -20.78
C ILE A 232 -1.70 1.32 -19.58
N ALA A 233 -2.79 0.62 -19.26
CA ALA A 233 -3.59 0.85 -18.05
C ALA A 233 -2.92 0.12 -16.87
N GLU A 234 -2.21 0.86 -16.03
CA GLU A 234 -1.29 0.29 -15.04
C GLU A 234 -1.86 0.21 -13.61
N GLN A 235 -3.05 0.73 -13.39
CA GLN A 235 -3.69 0.82 -12.07
C GLN A 235 -4.99 0.01 -12.01
N SER A 236 -5.90 0.35 -11.11
CA SER A 236 -7.20 -0.32 -10.98
C SER A 236 -8.12 -0.07 -12.19
N ILE A 237 -9.13 -0.91 -12.34
CA ILE A 237 -10.17 -0.76 -13.38
C ILE A 237 -10.88 0.59 -13.28
N GLY A 238 -11.13 1.07 -12.05
CA GLY A 238 -11.75 2.37 -11.81
C GLY A 238 -10.91 3.51 -12.40
N GLU A 239 -9.62 3.47 -12.16
CA GLU A 239 -8.66 4.44 -12.71
C GLU A 239 -8.54 4.30 -14.24
N THR A 240 -8.55 3.07 -14.76
CA THR A 240 -8.60 2.86 -16.21
C THR A 240 -9.79 3.60 -16.83
N PHE A 241 -11.00 3.44 -16.29
CA PHE A 241 -12.17 4.14 -16.82
C PHE A 241 -12.12 5.65 -16.56
N GLN A 242 -11.56 6.10 -15.48
CA GLN A 242 -11.42 7.54 -15.20
C GLN A 242 -10.45 8.22 -16.15
N TYR A 243 -9.28 7.61 -16.39
CA TYR A 243 -8.20 8.25 -17.13
C TYR A 243 -8.21 7.94 -18.63
N ILE A 244 -8.97 6.94 -19.10
CA ILE A 244 -9.05 6.60 -20.54
C ILE A 244 -9.53 7.77 -21.42
N ARG A 245 -10.20 8.77 -20.85
CA ARG A 245 -10.58 10.02 -21.52
C ARG A 245 -9.39 10.76 -22.10
N PHE A 246 -8.22 10.68 -21.47
CA PHE A 246 -7.01 11.34 -21.98
C PHE A 246 -6.47 10.61 -23.22
N ALA A 247 -6.54 9.27 -23.25
CA ALA A 247 -6.22 8.50 -24.45
C ALA A 247 -7.19 8.84 -25.60
N LYS A 248 -8.49 9.08 -25.31
CA LYS A 248 -9.45 9.55 -26.29
C LYS A 248 -9.05 10.91 -26.87
N GLN A 249 -8.57 11.84 -26.06
CA GLN A 249 -8.07 13.12 -26.53
C GLN A 249 -6.95 12.93 -27.56
N LEU A 250 -5.96 12.09 -27.27
CA LEU A 250 -4.85 11.80 -28.18
C LEU A 250 -5.35 11.15 -29.51
N ALA A 251 -6.35 10.28 -29.42
CA ALA A 251 -6.97 9.71 -30.62
C ALA A 251 -7.67 10.77 -31.48
N MET A 252 -8.33 11.77 -30.86
CA MET A 252 -8.95 12.88 -31.58
C MET A 252 -7.91 13.82 -32.20
N GLU A 253 -6.71 13.88 -31.65
CA GLU A 253 -5.56 14.60 -32.20
C GLU A 253 -4.81 13.82 -33.29
N GLY A 254 -5.30 12.63 -33.66
CA GLY A 254 -4.83 11.85 -34.80
C GLY A 254 -3.97 10.64 -34.46
N ALA A 255 -3.77 10.31 -33.20
CA ALA A 255 -3.08 9.08 -32.81
C ALA A 255 -3.95 7.82 -33.08
N LYS A 256 -3.33 6.73 -33.47
CA LYS A 256 -3.94 5.39 -33.51
C LYS A 256 -3.70 4.74 -32.15
N VAL A 257 -4.74 4.69 -31.29
CA VAL A 257 -4.58 4.24 -29.91
C VAL A 257 -4.87 2.76 -29.79
N ILE A 258 -3.90 1.99 -29.28
CA ILE A 258 -4.07 0.63 -28.77
C ILE A 258 -4.05 0.72 -27.25
N VAL A 259 -4.98 0.05 -26.57
CA VAL A 259 -5.05 0.03 -25.11
C VAL A 259 -4.70 -1.36 -24.61
N MET A 260 -3.67 -1.46 -23.77
CA MET A 260 -3.34 -2.66 -23.00
C MET A 260 -3.98 -2.52 -21.63
N SER A 261 -4.84 -3.45 -21.24
CA SER A 261 -5.70 -3.29 -20.06
C SER A 261 -6.01 -4.61 -19.37
N GLN A 262 -6.53 -4.50 -18.15
CA GLN A 262 -7.08 -5.62 -17.39
C GLN A 262 -8.20 -6.31 -18.18
N THR A 263 -8.27 -7.64 -18.11
CA THR A 263 -9.23 -8.50 -18.84
C THR A 263 -10.67 -8.02 -18.68
N GLU A 264 -11.05 -7.58 -17.48
CA GLU A 264 -12.42 -7.13 -17.16
C GLU A 264 -12.81 -5.82 -17.85
N ALA A 265 -11.84 -4.96 -18.18
CA ALA A 265 -12.09 -3.70 -18.89
C ALA A 265 -12.17 -3.87 -20.41
N ILE A 266 -11.57 -4.95 -20.97
CA ILE A 266 -11.41 -5.17 -22.40
C ILE A 266 -12.75 -5.08 -23.15
N GLN A 267 -13.79 -5.75 -22.65
CA GLN A 267 -15.08 -5.79 -23.34
C GLN A 267 -15.74 -4.41 -23.48
N ILE A 268 -15.56 -3.53 -22.50
CA ILE A 268 -16.08 -2.16 -22.54
C ILE A 268 -15.22 -1.29 -23.46
N LEU A 269 -13.91 -1.43 -23.37
CA LEU A 269 -12.98 -0.65 -24.17
C LEU A 269 -13.06 -1.02 -25.65
N LYS A 270 -13.26 -2.28 -26.02
CA LYS A 270 -13.48 -2.73 -27.42
C LYS A 270 -14.73 -2.14 -28.09
N GLN A 271 -15.68 -1.63 -27.32
CA GLN A 271 -16.86 -0.94 -27.88
C GLN A 271 -16.57 0.51 -28.32
N GLN A 272 -15.39 1.05 -27.97
CA GLN A 272 -15.05 2.43 -28.28
C GLN A 272 -14.48 2.54 -29.70
N LYS A 273 -15.19 3.20 -30.61
CA LYS A 273 -14.82 3.34 -32.05
C LYS A 273 -13.50 4.07 -32.27
N TRP A 274 -13.03 4.85 -31.30
CA TRP A 274 -11.79 5.62 -31.36
C TRP A 274 -10.56 4.82 -30.92
N ILE A 275 -10.74 3.64 -30.32
CA ILE A 275 -9.67 2.72 -29.97
C ILE A 275 -9.43 1.80 -31.18
N LEU A 276 -8.17 1.70 -31.61
CA LEU A 276 -7.79 0.84 -32.71
C LEU A 276 -7.87 -0.64 -32.31
N ASP A 277 -7.31 -1.00 -31.15
CA ASP A 277 -7.38 -2.33 -30.57
C ASP A 277 -7.28 -2.28 -29.06
N VAL A 278 -7.75 -3.33 -28.38
CA VAL A 278 -7.62 -3.54 -26.93
C VAL A 278 -7.07 -4.93 -26.68
N ILE A 279 -5.96 -4.99 -25.99
CA ILE A 279 -5.19 -6.22 -25.72
C ILE A 279 -5.04 -6.46 -24.22
N ASP A 280 -4.76 -7.70 -23.83
CA ASP A 280 -4.35 -8.09 -22.47
C ASP A 280 -2.84 -7.86 -22.26
N TYR A 281 -2.37 -7.92 -21.02
CA TYR A 281 -0.94 -7.76 -20.69
C TYR A 281 -0.04 -8.87 -21.22
N GLU A 282 -0.60 -10.04 -21.55
CA GLU A 282 0.13 -11.17 -22.14
C GLU A 282 0.22 -11.07 -23.68
N ASP A 283 -0.56 -10.16 -24.28
CA ASP A 283 -0.61 -9.99 -25.73
C ASP A 283 0.53 -9.09 -26.22
N THR A 284 0.75 -9.11 -27.53
CA THR A 284 1.70 -8.24 -28.22
C THR A 284 0.99 -7.43 -29.30
N ALA A 285 1.48 -6.22 -29.53
CA ALA A 285 1.00 -5.35 -30.61
C ALA A 285 2.16 -4.63 -31.29
N GLU A 286 1.95 -4.20 -32.53
CA GLU A 286 2.87 -3.30 -33.22
C GLU A 286 2.46 -1.84 -32.90
N TYR A 287 3.43 -1.06 -32.42
CA TYR A 287 3.23 0.35 -32.05
C TYR A 287 4.50 1.17 -32.33
N ASP A 288 4.35 2.49 -32.45
CA ASP A 288 5.46 3.43 -32.62
C ASP A 288 5.98 3.95 -31.28
N PHE A 289 5.07 4.21 -30.35
CA PHE A 289 5.35 4.73 -29.01
C PHE A 289 4.47 4.02 -27.97
N TYR A 290 4.93 4.02 -26.72
CA TYR A 290 4.07 3.61 -25.59
C TYR A 290 3.98 4.70 -24.52
N THR A 291 2.95 4.66 -23.69
CA THR A 291 2.82 5.46 -22.48
C THR A 291 1.96 4.75 -21.44
N TYR A 292 2.14 5.10 -20.18
CA TYR A 292 1.21 4.69 -19.13
C TYR A 292 0.02 5.64 -19.11
N LEU A 293 -1.16 5.09 -18.89
CA LEU A 293 -2.42 5.82 -18.99
C LEU A 293 -2.46 7.04 -18.04
N ILE A 294 -2.03 6.86 -16.78
CA ILE A 294 -2.03 7.94 -15.78
C ILE A 294 -0.84 8.91 -15.95
N SER A 295 0.11 8.63 -16.85
CA SER A 295 1.16 9.59 -17.20
C SER A 295 0.69 10.60 -18.26
N ILE A 296 -0.37 10.34 -18.99
CA ILE A 296 -0.87 11.23 -20.04
C ILE A 296 -1.21 12.64 -19.50
N PRO A 297 -1.93 12.80 -18.37
CA PRO A 297 -2.20 14.13 -17.81
C PRO A 297 -0.95 14.95 -17.53
N LYS A 298 0.12 14.31 -17.03
CA LYS A 298 1.41 14.98 -16.85
C LYS A 298 1.99 15.48 -18.16
N ILE A 299 2.02 14.61 -19.18
CA ILE A 299 2.61 14.93 -20.48
C ILE A 299 1.84 16.05 -21.17
N LEU A 300 0.51 16.10 -20.99
CA LEU A 300 -0.35 17.14 -21.49
C LEU A 300 -0.35 18.41 -20.62
N GLU A 301 0.38 18.43 -19.51
CA GLU A 301 0.32 19.51 -18.50
C GLU A 301 -1.11 19.84 -18.06
N TRP A 302 -1.96 18.80 -17.97
CA TRP A 302 -3.40 18.93 -17.81
C TRP A 302 -3.80 19.53 -16.47
N SER A 303 -4.79 20.42 -16.53
CA SER A 303 -5.57 20.92 -15.39
C SER A 303 -7.07 20.97 -15.74
N PRO A 304 -7.98 21.01 -14.76
CA PRO A 304 -9.42 21.07 -15.02
C PRO A 304 -9.87 22.24 -15.91
N ALA A 305 -9.15 23.34 -15.91
CA ALA A 305 -9.43 24.50 -16.78
C ALA A 305 -9.24 24.15 -18.27
N MET A 306 -8.46 23.12 -18.57
CA MET A 306 -8.20 22.66 -19.96
C MET A 306 -9.17 21.56 -20.40
N ASP A 307 -10.08 21.11 -19.51
CA ASP A 307 -10.99 20.00 -19.83
C ASP A 307 -12.11 20.48 -20.79
N THR A 308 -11.90 20.21 -22.07
CA THR A 308 -12.88 20.49 -23.12
C THR A 308 -13.70 19.25 -23.49
N GLN A 309 -13.54 18.16 -22.80
CA GLN A 309 -14.16 16.89 -23.18
C GLN A 309 -15.65 16.86 -22.89
N LYS A 310 -16.41 16.44 -23.92
CA LYS A 310 -17.86 16.20 -23.79
C LYS A 310 -18.10 14.82 -23.18
N PHE A 311 -18.89 14.77 -22.12
CA PHE A 311 -19.41 13.52 -21.57
C PHE A 311 -20.63 13.02 -22.37
N PRO A 312 -20.84 11.69 -22.46
CA PRO A 312 -19.99 10.61 -21.98
C PRO A 312 -18.77 10.37 -22.89
N TYR A 313 -17.62 10.06 -22.30
CA TYR A 313 -16.42 9.70 -23.08
C TYR A 313 -16.32 8.19 -23.36
N LEU A 314 -17.09 7.36 -22.66
CA LEU A 314 -17.27 5.93 -22.93
C LEU A 314 -18.72 5.67 -23.39
N THR A 315 -18.86 4.76 -24.34
CA THR A 315 -20.15 4.31 -24.84
C THR A 315 -20.30 2.82 -24.53
N VAL A 316 -21.39 2.43 -23.92
CA VAL A 316 -21.70 1.02 -23.65
C VAL A 316 -22.92 0.64 -24.50
N ALA A 317 -22.85 -0.51 -25.20
CA ALA A 317 -23.99 -1.02 -25.94
C ALA A 317 -25.17 -1.23 -24.99
N LYS A 318 -26.35 -0.77 -25.41
CA LYS A 318 -27.58 -0.97 -24.65
C LYS A 318 -27.98 -2.45 -24.68
N ASN A 319 -27.38 -3.24 -23.82
CA ASN A 319 -27.97 -4.52 -23.45
C ASN A 319 -28.99 -4.23 -22.32
N SER A 320 -30.17 -3.77 -22.75
CA SER A 320 -31.19 -3.29 -21.87
C SER A 320 -32.10 -4.43 -21.44
N ASN A 321 -31.91 -4.94 -20.24
CA ASN A 321 -33.04 -5.60 -19.56
C ASN A 321 -33.29 -5.09 -18.12
N LYS A 322 -32.72 -3.96 -17.70
CA LYS A 322 -33.18 -3.26 -16.50
C LYS A 322 -32.91 -1.76 -16.65
N VAL A 323 -33.92 -1.01 -17.09
CA VAL A 323 -34.01 0.42 -16.80
C VAL A 323 -34.56 0.56 -15.40
N ILE A 324 -33.72 1.02 -14.48
CA ILE A 324 -34.15 1.35 -13.11
C ILE A 324 -34.47 2.85 -13.10
N GLY A 325 -35.75 3.20 -13.24
CA GLY A 325 -36.27 4.56 -13.01
C GLY A 325 -36.04 5.60 -14.08
N ASN A 326 -36.76 6.72 -13.98
CA ASN A 326 -36.73 7.89 -14.89
C ASN A 326 -35.66 8.93 -14.48
N GLY A 327 -34.61 8.57 -13.79
CA GLY A 327 -33.54 9.48 -13.34
C GLY A 327 -32.24 9.33 -14.13
N LYS A 328 -31.25 10.16 -13.85
CA LYS A 328 -29.89 9.99 -14.36
C LYS A 328 -29.28 8.72 -13.76
N ASN A 329 -29.11 7.69 -14.58
CA ASN A 329 -28.49 6.43 -14.13
C ASN A 329 -26.98 6.55 -14.14
N ILE A 330 -26.34 6.44 -12.98
CA ILE A 330 -24.90 6.26 -12.84
C ILE A 330 -24.69 4.76 -12.62
N GLY A 331 -24.14 4.08 -13.63
CA GLY A 331 -23.69 2.69 -13.48
C GLY A 331 -22.38 2.67 -12.70
N VAL A 332 -22.41 2.18 -11.47
CA VAL A 332 -21.20 1.91 -10.69
C VAL A 332 -20.90 0.42 -10.80
N ILE A 333 -19.74 0.08 -11.36
CA ILE A 333 -19.24 -1.29 -11.33
C ILE A 333 -18.64 -1.53 -9.93
N MET A 334 -19.39 -2.24 -9.09
CA MET A 334 -18.98 -2.54 -7.72
C MET A 334 -18.43 -3.95 -7.58
N LYS A 335 -17.27 -4.21 -8.17
CA LYS A 335 -16.43 -5.35 -7.78
C LYS A 335 -14.98 -4.91 -7.81
N ALA A 336 -14.54 -4.29 -6.73
CA ALA A 336 -13.12 -4.15 -6.46
C ALA A 336 -12.63 -5.47 -5.89
N ASP A 337 -11.56 -6.01 -6.46
CA ASP A 337 -10.84 -7.13 -5.87
C ASP A 337 -10.24 -6.66 -4.54
N ASN A 338 -10.49 -7.39 -3.45
CA ASN A 338 -10.05 -7.06 -2.10
C ASN A 338 -8.51 -7.15 -1.91
N SER A 339 -7.75 -7.40 -2.95
CA SER A 339 -6.29 -7.52 -2.89
C SER A 339 -5.54 -6.19 -2.73
N LEU A 340 -6.22 -5.06 -3.00
CA LEU A 340 -5.70 -3.70 -2.75
C LEU A 340 -6.52 -3.03 -1.63
N SER A 341 -6.34 -3.53 -0.41
CA SER A 341 -7.20 -3.26 0.75
C SER A 341 -7.07 -1.88 1.41
N ASN A 342 -6.70 -0.82 0.72
CA ASN A 342 -6.59 0.51 1.32
C ASN A 342 -7.53 1.57 0.75
N TYR A 343 -8.38 1.26 -0.21
CA TYR A 343 -9.39 2.22 -0.66
C TYR A 343 -10.72 1.97 0.05
N LYS A 344 -11.04 2.81 1.04
CA LYS A 344 -12.37 2.87 1.66
C LYS A 344 -13.41 3.18 0.59
N GLN A 345 -14.51 2.42 0.60
CA GLN A 345 -15.72 2.72 -0.13
C GLN A 345 -16.13 4.19 0.08
N ILE A 346 -16.18 4.95 -1.00
CA ILE A 346 -16.83 6.25 -0.98
C ILE A 346 -18.32 5.96 -1.02
N ASN A 347 -18.98 6.00 0.13
CA ASN A 347 -20.43 6.05 0.19
C ASN A 347 -20.86 7.43 -0.36
N ILE A 348 -21.47 7.43 -1.53
CA ILE A 348 -22.18 8.60 -2.05
C ILE A 348 -23.51 8.65 -1.30
N PRO A 349 -23.85 9.75 -0.60
CA PRO A 349 -25.16 9.90 0.02
C PRO A 349 -26.26 9.80 -1.04
N GLU A 350 -27.33 9.06 -0.74
CA GLU A 350 -28.57 9.12 -1.48
C GLU A 350 -29.26 10.44 -1.13
N ASP A 351 -29.24 11.42 -2.04
CA ASP A 351 -30.13 12.57 -2.11
C ASP A 351 -30.66 12.73 -3.56
#